data_02b5cff8b0c6096f6033eca5c32eb487
#
_entry.id   02b5cff8b0c6096f6033eca5c32eb487
#
_cell.length_a   1.000
_cell.length_b   1.000
_cell.length_c   1.000
_cell.angle_alpha   90.00
_cell.angle_beta   90.00
_cell.angle_gamma   90.00
#
_symmetry.space_group_name_H-M   'P 1'
#
loop_
_entity.id
_entity.type
_entity.pdbx_description
1 polymer ?
#
loop_
_entity_poly.entity_id
_entity_poly.type
_entity_poly.pdbx_seq_one_letter_code
_entity_poly.pdbx_strand_id
1 'polypeptide(L)'
;SVLAWGAAGLLAVAAVSAEASGSKVEFQITDEPGAWFKSSAGPIAGTQSLAVATPGTEVVFSGNSNTVHTRTSLIFPTGAINMPFDTAPRKGSDSVVLHTPGLYVFTCKIHPYMFGAVIVDNPATTGLDLGESITLVNGITVPTSSDLATRLLRTFFIATNPGNWKNHASAAPWHITYPSVDVRITGGAVANLDAVLS
;
A
#
# COMPACT_ATOMS: atom_id res chain seq x y z
N SER A 1 -67.55 -15.48 30.88
CA SER A 1 -66.17 -15.05 31.01
C SER A 1 -65.27 -15.96 30.18
N VAL A 2 -64.77 -15.49 29.03
CA VAL A 2 -63.86 -16.21 28.16
C VAL A 2 -62.58 -15.42 28.13
N LEU A 3 -61.51 -15.98 28.69
CA LEU A 3 -60.13 -15.45 28.60
C LEU A 3 -59.52 -15.89 27.28
N ALA A 4 -59.17 -14.91 26.43
CA ALA A 4 -58.39 -15.12 25.23
C ALA A 4 -56.89 -14.95 25.56
N TRP A 5 -56.10 -15.98 25.33
CA TRP A 5 -54.64 -15.95 25.39
C TRP A 5 -54.11 -15.54 24.02
N GLY A 6 -53.52 -14.37 23.94
CA GLY A 6 -52.77 -13.92 22.77
C GLY A 6 -51.34 -14.46 22.81
N ALA A 7 -50.99 -15.31 21.86
CA ALA A 7 -49.63 -15.75 21.64
C ALA A 7 -48.87 -14.67 20.86
N ALA A 8 -47.92 -14.02 21.50
CA ALA A 8 -46.95 -13.14 20.83
C ALA A 8 -45.83 -13.98 20.24
N GLY A 9 -45.86 -14.15 18.92
CA GLY A 9 -44.77 -14.78 18.19
C GLY A 9 -43.57 -13.80 18.06
N LEU A 10 -42.44 -14.13 18.68
CA LEU A 10 -41.16 -13.47 18.43
C LEU A 10 -40.65 -13.92 17.05
N LEU A 11 -40.66 -13.03 16.06
CA LEU A 11 -39.89 -13.21 14.85
C LEU A 11 -38.43 -12.86 15.16
N ALA A 12 -37.57 -13.87 15.27
CA ALA A 12 -36.14 -13.69 15.27
C ALA A 12 -35.69 -13.41 13.84
N VAL A 13 -35.39 -12.15 13.55
CA VAL A 13 -34.72 -11.76 12.30
C VAL A 13 -33.26 -12.16 12.46
N ALA A 14 -32.84 -13.26 11.83
CA ALA A 14 -31.47 -13.61 11.67
C ALA A 14 -30.81 -12.57 10.72
N ALA A 15 -30.02 -11.68 11.27
CA ALA A 15 -29.15 -10.83 10.47
C ALA A 15 -28.09 -11.73 9.83
N VAL A 16 -28.26 -12.04 8.56
CA VAL A 16 -27.20 -12.62 7.73
C VAL A 16 -26.17 -11.51 7.55
N SER A 17 -25.08 -11.57 8.29
CA SER A 17 -23.91 -10.78 8.02
C SER A 17 -23.37 -11.23 6.65
N ALA A 18 -23.66 -10.47 5.61
CA ALA A 18 -22.95 -10.59 4.36
C ALA A 18 -21.49 -10.22 4.68
N GLU A 19 -20.62 -11.22 4.74
CA GLU A 19 -19.19 -10.97 4.72
C GLU A 19 -18.91 -10.24 3.41
N ALA A 20 -18.55 -8.96 3.52
CA ALA A 20 -18.12 -8.18 2.39
C ALA A 20 -16.89 -8.93 1.83
N SER A 21 -17.02 -9.50 0.64
CA SER A 21 -15.89 -10.05 -0.11
C SER A 21 -14.83 -8.95 -0.15
N GLY A 22 -13.76 -9.11 0.63
CA GLY A 22 -12.72 -8.12 0.75
C GLY A 22 -12.15 -7.77 -0.63
N SER A 23 -11.90 -6.51 -0.89
CA SER A 23 -11.23 -6.08 -2.10
C SER A 23 -9.86 -6.76 -2.18
N LYS A 24 -9.40 -7.04 -3.41
CA LYS A 24 -8.12 -7.69 -3.66
C LYS A 24 -7.26 -6.81 -4.56
N VAL A 25 -6.01 -6.63 -4.18
CA VAL A 25 -4.96 -6.05 -5.01
C VAL A 25 -3.90 -7.11 -5.26
N GLU A 26 -3.50 -7.27 -6.50
CA GLU A 26 -2.45 -8.22 -6.87
C GLU A 26 -1.20 -7.50 -7.35
N PHE A 27 -0.07 -7.88 -6.78
CA PHE A 27 1.25 -7.55 -7.28
C PHE A 27 1.87 -8.77 -7.94
N GLN A 28 2.11 -8.67 -9.22
CA GLN A 28 2.93 -9.63 -9.93
C GLN A 28 4.40 -9.34 -9.64
N ILE A 29 5.13 -10.34 -9.13
CA ILE A 29 6.57 -10.25 -8.94
C ILE A 29 7.24 -10.42 -10.30
N THR A 30 8.00 -9.40 -10.73
CA THR A 30 8.75 -9.41 -11.97
C THR A 30 10.23 -9.16 -11.68
N ASP A 31 11.11 -9.59 -12.58
CA ASP A 31 12.53 -9.23 -12.55
C ASP A 31 12.81 -7.99 -13.44
N GLU A 32 11.75 -7.29 -13.86
CA GLU A 32 11.84 -6.10 -14.69
C GLU A 32 12.11 -4.86 -13.83
N PRO A 33 13.23 -4.14 -14.04
CA PRO A 33 13.56 -2.94 -13.30
C PRO A 33 12.48 -1.85 -13.41
N GLY A 34 12.09 -1.29 -12.27
CA GLY A 34 11.05 -0.27 -12.15
C GLY A 34 9.62 -0.80 -12.07
N ALA A 35 9.44 -2.11 -12.27
CA ALA A 35 8.13 -2.78 -12.16
C ALA A 35 8.22 -4.09 -11.35
N TRP A 36 9.15 -4.19 -10.41
CA TRP A 36 9.46 -5.41 -9.67
C TRP A 36 8.29 -6.03 -8.92
N PHE A 37 7.44 -5.18 -8.31
CA PHE A 37 6.13 -5.58 -7.79
C PHE A 37 5.06 -4.85 -8.59
N LYS A 38 4.70 -5.39 -9.76
CA LYS A 38 3.77 -4.77 -10.70
C LYS A 38 2.33 -4.91 -10.21
N SER A 39 1.69 -3.80 -9.92
CA SER A 39 0.30 -3.76 -9.46
C SER A 39 -0.70 -4.00 -10.59
N SER A 40 -1.73 -4.80 -10.31
CA SER A 40 -2.91 -4.95 -11.17
C SER A 40 -3.94 -3.82 -11.00
N ALA A 41 -3.86 -3.06 -9.91
CA ALA A 41 -4.83 -2.00 -9.58
C ALA A 41 -4.63 -0.69 -10.38
N GLY A 42 -3.68 -0.72 -11.31
CA GLY A 42 -3.33 0.43 -12.14
C GLY A 42 -2.32 1.36 -11.47
N PRO A 43 -1.52 2.02 -12.28
CA PRO A 43 -0.47 2.91 -11.78
C PRO A 43 -1.03 4.29 -11.43
N ILE A 44 -0.45 4.90 -10.41
CA ILE A 44 -0.54 6.34 -10.20
C ILE A 44 0.64 6.97 -10.92
N ALA A 45 0.36 7.91 -11.82
CA ALA A 45 1.38 8.69 -12.52
C ALA A 45 2.52 7.85 -13.15
N GLY A 46 2.17 6.74 -13.82
CA GLY A 46 3.13 5.88 -14.51
C GLY A 46 3.93 4.93 -13.62
N THR A 47 3.76 4.96 -12.31
CA THR A 47 4.42 4.06 -11.37
C THR A 47 3.64 2.74 -11.27
N GLN A 48 4.15 1.67 -11.86
CA GLN A 48 3.49 0.37 -11.88
C GLN A 48 3.58 -0.40 -10.56
N SER A 49 4.45 0.03 -9.66
CA SER A 49 4.69 -0.64 -8.37
C SER A 49 3.90 -0.01 -7.21
N LEU A 50 2.90 0.81 -7.50
CA LEU A 50 2.05 1.46 -6.50
C LEU A 50 0.59 1.14 -6.76
N ALA A 51 -0.13 0.72 -5.72
CA ALA A 51 -1.58 0.53 -5.74
C ALA A 51 -2.25 1.38 -4.67
N VAL A 52 -3.52 1.69 -4.90
CA VAL A 52 -4.41 2.27 -3.88
C VAL A 52 -5.47 1.22 -3.54
N ALA A 53 -5.73 1.03 -2.26
CA ALA A 53 -6.66 0.05 -1.73
C ALA A 53 -7.49 0.67 -0.60
N THR A 54 -8.55 0.00 -0.19
CA THR A 54 -9.34 0.37 0.99
C THR A 54 -9.01 -0.52 2.19
N PRO A 55 -9.31 -0.11 3.43
CA PRO A 55 -9.13 -0.96 4.61
C PRO A 55 -9.79 -2.33 4.45
N GLY A 56 -9.11 -3.40 4.84
CA GLY A 56 -9.56 -4.78 4.68
C GLY A 56 -9.22 -5.42 3.33
N THR A 57 -8.48 -4.73 2.46
CA THR A 57 -8.01 -5.29 1.19
C THR A 57 -6.95 -6.36 1.41
N GLU A 58 -7.13 -7.50 0.74
CA GLU A 58 -6.09 -8.52 0.62
C GLU A 58 -5.10 -8.11 -0.46
N VAL A 59 -3.84 -7.96 -0.08
CA VAL A 59 -2.72 -7.75 -1.01
C VAL A 59 -2.06 -9.09 -1.29
N VAL A 60 -2.11 -9.52 -2.54
CA VAL A 60 -1.52 -10.79 -2.99
C VAL A 60 -0.27 -10.51 -3.80
N PHE A 61 0.83 -11.13 -3.42
CA PHE A 61 2.09 -11.12 -4.16
C PHE A 61 2.17 -12.40 -4.99
N SER A 62 1.90 -12.32 -6.29
CA SER A 62 1.94 -13.46 -7.20
C SER A 62 3.36 -13.77 -7.62
N GLY A 63 3.86 -14.89 -7.16
CA GLY A 63 5.18 -15.37 -7.55
C GLY A 63 5.16 -16.07 -8.90
N ASN A 64 5.34 -15.32 -9.97
CA ASN A 64 5.42 -15.84 -11.34
C ASN A 64 6.86 -15.88 -11.88
N SER A 65 7.85 -15.57 -11.05
CA SER A 65 9.24 -15.59 -11.46
C SER A 65 9.88 -16.97 -11.28
N ASN A 66 10.91 -17.24 -12.06
CA ASN A 66 11.75 -18.43 -11.84
C ASN A 66 12.72 -18.25 -10.68
N THR A 67 12.81 -17.04 -10.15
CA THR A 67 13.70 -16.65 -9.06
C THR A 67 13.00 -16.72 -7.71
N VAL A 68 13.80 -16.73 -6.65
CA VAL A 68 13.36 -16.78 -5.26
C VAL A 68 13.30 -15.35 -4.71
N HIS A 69 12.20 -15.00 -4.06
CA HIS A 69 12.00 -13.67 -3.47
C HIS A 69 11.51 -13.77 -2.03
N THR A 70 11.72 -12.70 -1.28
CA THR A 70 10.99 -12.44 -0.03
C THR A 70 9.94 -11.34 -0.27
N ARG A 71 8.92 -11.30 0.57
CA ARG A 71 7.93 -10.22 0.66
C ARG A 71 8.08 -9.65 2.06
N THR A 72 8.70 -8.51 2.14
CA THR A 72 9.15 -7.95 3.41
C THR A 72 8.71 -6.51 3.53
N SER A 73 8.02 -6.18 4.63
CA SER A 73 7.67 -4.79 4.93
C SER A 73 8.94 -3.98 5.15
N LEU A 74 9.06 -2.87 4.43
CA LEU A 74 10.12 -1.87 4.64
C LEU A 74 9.58 -0.67 5.44
N ILE A 75 8.36 -0.25 5.12
CA ILE A 75 7.64 0.85 5.75
C ILE A 75 6.19 0.42 5.93
N PHE A 76 5.58 0.80 7.05
CA PHE A 76 4.15 0.57 7.32
C PHE A 76 3.61 1.62 8.30
N PRO A 77 2.30 1.90 8.31
CA PRO A 77 1.69 2.83 9.27
C PRO A 77 1.95 2.36 10.70
N THR A 78 2.29 3.29 11.57
CA THR A 78 2.53 2.98 12.99
C THR A 78 1.28 2.37 13.62
N GLY A 79 1.44 1.24 14.29
CA GLY A 79 0.34 0.48 14.89
C GLY A 79 -0.44 -0.40 13.92
N ALA A 80 -0.01 -0.54 12.67
CA ALA A 80 -0.67 -1.42 11.71
C ALA A 80 -0.65 -2.88 12.17
N ILE A 81 -1.82 -3.52 12.07
CA ILE A 81 -2.01 -4.94 12.41
C ILE A 81 -1.28 -5.80 11.35
N ASN A 82 -0.72 -6.93 11.78
CA ASN A 82 0.03 -7.87 10.95
C ASN A 82 1.33 -7.30 10.34
N MET A 83 1.88 -6.23 10.94
CA MET A 83 3.14 -5.65 10.54
C MET A 83 4.21 -5.76 11.63
N PRO A 84 5.47 -5.96 11.25
CA PRO A 84 5.96 -6.14 9.90
C PRO A 84 5.58 -7.50 9.30
N PHE A 85 5.18 -7.50 8.03
CA PHE A 85 4.99 -8.72 7.24
C PHE A 85 6.34 -9.15 6.67
N ASP A 86 6.70 -10.41 6.83
CA ASP A 86 7.98 -10.94 6.37
C ASP A 86 7.89 -12.43 6.01
N THR A 87 8.38 -12.78 4.84
CA THR A 87 8.39 -14.17 4.39
C THR A 87 9.81 -14.71 4.24
N ALA A 88 9.95 -16.02 4.42
CA ALA A 88 11.18 -16.70 4.02
C ALA A 88 11.38 -16.59 2.48
N PRO A 89 12.63 -16.69 1.99
CA PRO A 89 12.90 -16.75 0.57
C PRO A 89 12.22 -17.94 -0.09
N ARG A 90 11.33 -17.68 -1.06
CA ARG A 90 10.61 -18.74 -1.78
C ARG A 90 10.05 -18.29 -3.12
N LYS A 91 9.71 -19.25 -3.96
CA LYS A 91 8.82 -19.08 -5.12
C LYS A 91 7.36 -19.15 -4.67
N GLY A 92 6.44 -18.81 -5.55
CA GLY A 92 5.01 -18.89 -5.26
C GLY A 92 4.44 -17.59 -4.73
N SER A 93 3.20 -17.64 -4.28
CA SER A 93 2.41 -16.47 -3.87
C SER A 93 2.31 -16.39 -2.36
N ASP A 94 2.15 -15.16 -1.87
CA ASP A 94 1.86 -14.82 -0.48
C ASP A 94 0.79 -13.75 -0.45
N SER A 95 0.09 -13.63 0.67
CA SER A 95 -0.85 -12.53 0.86
C SER A 95 -0.82 -11.97 2.28
N VAL A 96 -1.28 -10.74 2.41
CA VAL A 96 -1.50 -10.06 3.69
C VAL A 96 -2.72 -9.16 3.56
N VAL A 97 -3.55 -9.10 4.62
CA VAL A 97 -4.70 -8.19 4.68
C VAL A 97 -4.27 -6.91 5.38
N LEU A 98 -4.52 -5.76 4.73
CA LEU A 98 -4.16 -4.44 5.22
C LEU A 98 -5.41 -3.71 5.74
N HIS A 99 -5.43 -3.37 7.02
CA HIS A 99 -6.58 -2.74 7.68
C HIS A 99 -6.36 -1.26 8.02
N THR A 100 -5.16 -0.90 8.39
CA THR A 100 -4.86 0.46 8.86
C THR A 100 -4.62 1.38 7.66
N PRO A 101 -5.33 2.51 7.54
CA PRO A 101 -5.03 3.51 6.52
C PRO A 101 -3.59 4.02 6.61
N GLY A 102 -2.95 4.20 5.46
CA GLY A 102 -1.60 4.71 5.38
C GLY A 102 -0.74 4.04 4.32
N LEU A 103 0.53 4.41 4.30
CA LEU A 103 1.53 3.96 3.33
C LEU A 103 2.21 2.67 3.80
N TYR A 104 2.16 1.66 2.94
CA TYR A 104 2.91 0.40 3.07
C TYR A 104 3.90 0.30 1.91
N VAL A 105 5.16 0.01 2.22
CA VAL A 105 6.19 -0.28 1.22
C VAL A 105 6.78 -1.64 1.50
N PHE A 106 6.84 -2.46 0.49
CA PHE A 106 7.41 -3.80 0.51
C PHE A 106 8.68 -3.86 -0.33
N THR A 107 9.58 -4.73 0.05
CA THR A 107 10.85 -4.98 -0.65
C THR A 107 11.16 -6.48 -0.65
N CYS A 108 12.15 -6.87 -1.44
CA CYS A 108 12.76 -8.18 -1.38
C CYS A 108 14.13 -8.09 -0.68
N LYS A 109 14.34 -8.84 0.41
CA LYS A 109 15.63 -8.83 1.13
C LYS A 109 16.81 -9.36 0.31
N ILE A 110 16.51 -10.21 -0.69
CA ILE A 110 17.53 -10.75 -1.60
C ILE A 110 17.86 -9.72 -2.70
N HIS A 111 16.86 -8.94 -3.11
CA HIS A 111 16.95 -7.92 -4.16
C HIS A 111 16.45 -6.58 -3.59
N PRO A 112 17.22 -5.91 -2.72
CA PRO A 112 16.73 -4.78 -1.92
C PRO A 112 16.34 -3.54 -2.73
N TYR A 113 16.65 -3.50 -4.02
CA TYR A 113 16.21 -2.49 -4.97
C TYR A 113 14.79 -2.75 -5.52
N MET A 114 14.20 -3.93 -5.23
CA MET A 114 12.84 -4.26 -5.66
C MET A 114 11.84 -3.69 -4.65
N PHE A 115 11.04 -2.72 -5.10
CA PHE A 115 10.03 -2.05 -4.29
C PHE A 115 8.63 -2.22 -4.85
N GLY A 116 7.65 -2.29 -3.95
CA GLY A 116 6.23 -2.14 -4.24
C GLY A 116 5.55 -1.43 -3.08
N ALA A 117 4.53 -0.65 -3.36
CA ALA A 117 3.81 0.10 -2.34
C ALA A 117 2.29 -0.04 -2.48
N VAL A 118 1.61 0.05 -1.33
CA VAL A 118 0.16 0.18 -1.24
C VAL A 118 -0.15 1.39 -0.36
N ILE A 119 -1.01 2.27 -0.84
CA ILE A 119 -1.67 3.25 0.00
C ILE A 119 -3.05 2.68 0.34
N VAL A 120 -3.26 2.37 1.62
CA VAL A 120 -4.59 2.03 2.12
C VAL A 120 -5.30 3.34 2.45
N ASP A 121 -6.24 3.69 1.61
CA ASP A 121 -6.95 4.95 1.66
C ASP A 121 -8.29 4.82 2.37
N ASN A 122 -8.61 5.77 3.24
CA ASN A 122 -9.93 5.91 3.82
C ASN A 122 -10.77 6.84 2.91
N PRO A 123 -11.73 6.33 2.17
CA PRO A 123 -12.50 7.13 1.21
C PRO A 123 -13.35 8.24 1.86
N ALA A 124 -13.44 8.28 3.19
CA ALA A 124 -14.12 9.34 3.93
C ALA A 124 -13.23 10.56 4.19
N THR A 125 -11.94 10.50 3.89
CA THR A 125 -10.99 11.59 4.08
C THR A 125 -10.55 12.21 2.73
N THR A 126 -10.07 13.45 2.77
CA THR A 126 -9.55 14.12 1.56
C THR A 126 -8.08 13.80 1.38
N GLY A 127 -7.69 13.45 0.16
CA GLY A 127 -6.33 13.04 -0.20
C GLY A 127 -6.02 11.60 0.17
N LEU A 128 -5.07 10.98 -0.50
CA LEU A 128 -4.65 9.60 -0.22
C LEU A 128 -3.92 9.52 1.12
N ASP A 129 -4.38 8.67 2.02
CA ASP A 129 -3.81 8.56 3.36
C ASP A 129 -2.39 7.99 3.35
N LEU A 130 -1.41 8.76 3.77
CA LEU A 130 -0.07 8.25 4.07
C LEU A 130 0.06 7.79 5.54
N GLY A 131 -0.92 8.10 6.38
CA GLY A 131 -0.95 7.84 7.81
C GLY A 131 -0.37 9.00 8.64
N GLU A 132 -0.61 8.99 9.95
CA GLU A 132 -0.05 9.99 10.88
C GLU A 132 1.47 9.84 11.02
N SER A 133 1.92 8.60 11.09
CA SER A 133 3.34 8.24 11.16
C SER A 133 3.59 6.89 10.53
N ILE A 134 4.80 6.72 10.07
CA ILE A 134 5.30 5.45 9.51
C ILE A 134 6.34 4.84 10.42
N THR A 135 6.34 3.52 10.49
CA THR A 135 7.37 2.73 11.14
C THR A 135 8.22 2.05 10.07
N LEU A 136 9.53 2.17 10.19
CA LEU A 136 10.48 1.46 9.35
C LEU A 136 10.74 0.06 9.93
N VAL A 137 11.19 -0.86 9.11
CA VAL A 137 11.49 -2.24 9.51
C VAL A 137 12.47 -2.36 10.71
N ASN A 138 13.32 -1.37 10.91
CA ASN A 138 14.23 -1.29 12.07
C ASN A 138 13.57 -0.72 13.35
N GLY A 139 12.26 -0.47 13.34
CA GLY A 139 11.49 0.04 14.47
C GLY A 139 11.49 1.57 14.63
N ILE A 140 12.21 2.32 13.79
CA ILE A 140 12.18 3.78 13.82
C ILE A 140 10.81 4.26 13.33
N THR A 141 10.17 5.13 14.10
CA THR A 141 8.89 5.77 13.77
C THR A 141 9.10 7.25 13.50
N VAL A 142 8.52 7.74 12.40
CA VAL A 142 8.59 9.15 12.01
C VAL A 142 7.25 9.65 11.51
N PRO A 143 6.91 10.93 11.72
CA PRO A 143 5.74 11.56 11.11
C PRO A 143 5.81 11.49 9.58
N THR A 144 4.66 11.33 8.91
CA THR A 144 4.61 11.34 7.43
C THR A 144 4.95 12.72 6.84
N SER A 145 4.85 13.79 7.64
CA SER A 145 5.30 15.15 7.29
C SER A 145 6.81 15.39 7.47
N SER A 146 7.58 14.39 7.93
CA SER A 146 9.01 14.55 8.20
C SER A 146 9.86 14.56 6.93
N ASP A 147 11.02 15.20 7.01
CA ASP A 147 12.02 15.18 5.93
C ASP A 147 12.48 13.75 5.57
N LEU A 148 12.57 12.86 6.57
CA LEU A 148 12.90 11.46 6.31
C LEU A 148 11.82 10.76 5.47
N ALA A 149 10.54 10.95 5.79
CA ALA A 149 9.44 10.39 5.00
C ALA A 149 9.47 10.92 3.57
N THR A 150 9.68 12.22 3.38
CA THR A 150 9.85 12.85 2.07
C THR A 150 10.98 12.22 1.26
N ARG A 151 12.14 12.01 1.86
CA ARG A 151 13.30 11.38 1.19
C ARG A 151 13.03 9.92 0.80
N LEU A 152 12.33 9.18 1.65
CA LEU A 152 11.96 7.80 1.35
C LEU A 152 10.98 7.72 0.17
N LEU A 153 10.00 8.61 0.10
CA LEU A 153 9.07 8.71 -1.02
C LEU A 153 9.78 9.11 -2.32
N ARG A 154 10.70 10.07 -2.28
CA ARG A 154 11.54 10.43 -3.43
C ARG A 154 12.28 9.21 -3.96
N THR A 155 12.95 8.48 -3.08
CA THR A 155 13.69 7.27 -3.44
C THR A 155 12.78 6.22 -4.08
N PHE A 156 11.60 5.99 -3.50
CA PHE A 156 10.61 5.06 -4.05
C PHE A 156 10.24 5.42 -5.49
N PHE A 157 9.85 6.67 -5.76
CA PHE A 157 9.45 7.09 -7.10
C PHE A 157 10.60 7.13 -8.10
N ILE A 158 11.82 7.44 -7.65
CA ILE A 158 13.01 7.33 -8.51
C ILE A 158 13.21 5.87 -8.93
N ALA A 159 13.20 4.94 -7.97
CA ALA A 159 13.49 3.53 -8.23
C ALA A 159 12.40 2.82 -9.03
N THR A 160 11.12 3.15 -8.79
CA THR A 160 9.96 2.42 -9.34
C THR A 160 9.36 3.04 -10.59
N ASN A 161 9.76 4.24 -10.98
CA ASN A 161 9.34 4.86 -12.23
C ASN A 161 10.49 4.81 -13.26
N PRO A 162 10.42 3.91 -14.26
CA PRO A 162 11.45 3.82 -15.30
C PRO A 162 11.71 5.11 -16.03
N GLY A 163 10.71 5.99 -16.17
CA GLY A 163 10.87 7.32 -16.78
C GLY A 163 11.86 8.21 -16.03
N ASN A 164 12.04 7.97 -14.73
CA ASN A 164 12.94 8.77 -13.91
C ASN A 164 14.42 8.35 -14.01
N TRP A 165 14.74 7.14 -14.44
CA TRP A 165 16.13 6.68 -14.43
C TRP A 165 16.63 6.09 -15.75
N LYS A 166 15.77 5.56 -16.62
CA LYS A 166 16.20 4.98 -17.90
C LYS A 166 16.91 5.98 -18.79
N ASN A 167 16.54 7.24 -18.72
CA ASN A 167 17.06 8.30 -19.60
C ASN A 167 18.07 9.23 -18.90
N HIS A 168 18.47 8.96 -17.66
CA HIS A 168 19.35 9.86 -16.90
C HIS A 168 20.68 10.14 -17.60
N ALA A 169 21.23 9.18 -18.36
CA ALA A 169 22.50 9.34 -19.07
C ALA A 169 22.40 10.18 -20.34
N SER A 170 21.21 10.33 -20.91
CA SER A 170 20.96 11.05 -22.16
C SER A 170 20.23 12.38 -21.96
N ALA A 171 19.58 12.57 -20.83
CA ALA A 171 18.87 13.80 -20.49
C ALA A 171 19.80 14.78 -19.75
N ALA A 172 19.88 15.99 -20.26
CA ALA A 172 20.60 17.08 -19.60
C ALA A 172 19.75 18.37 -19.68
N PRO A 173 19.23 18.90 -18.56
CA PRO A 173 19.31 18.36 -17.19
C PRO A 173 18.42 17.14 -16.97
N TRP A 174 18.82 16.29 -15.98
CA TRP A 174 17.99 15.17 -15.55
C TRP A 174 16.85 15.68 -14.65
N HIS A 175 15.62 15.44 -15.09
CA HIS A 175 14.43 15.80 -14.35
C HIS A 175 13.75 14.55 -13.79
N ILE A 176 13.41 14.58 -12.52
CA ILE A 176 12.62 13.57 -11.84
C ILE A 176 11.17 14.03 -11.82
N THR A 177 10.27 13.17 -12.22
CA THR A 177 8.82 13.42 -12.17
C THR A 177 8.18 12.62 -11.04
N TYR A 178 7.32 13.30 -10.31
CA TYR A 178 6.53 12.72 -9.22
C TYR A 178 5.04 12.75 -9.56
N PRO A 179 4.22 11.90 -8.94
CA PRO A 179 2.77 11.93 -9.20
C PRO A 179 2.15 13.20 -8.59
N SER A 180 1.37 13.92 -9.41
CA SER A 180 0.60 15.07 -8.92
C SER A 180 -0.74 14.58 -8.34
N VAL A 181 -0.68 14.09 -7.11
CA VAL A 181 -1.83 13.63 -6.34
C VAL A 181 -1.82 14.25 -4.95
N ASP A 182 -2.99 14.52 -4.41
CA ASP A 182 -3.12 15.02 -3.05
C ASP A 182 -3.00 13.86 -2.06
N VAL A 183 -2.14 14.03 -1.07
CA VAL A 183 -1.91 13.07 0.02
C VAL A 183 -2.24 13.69 1.36
N ARG A 184 -2.77 12.89 2.26
CA ARG A 184 -3.04 13.23 3.64
C ARG A 184 -1.88 12.75 4.51
N ILE A 185 -1.33 13.64 5.29
CA ILE A 185 -0.15 13.43 6.14
C ILE A 185 -0.47 13.75 7.60
N THR A 186 0.53 13.68 8.46
CA THR A 186 0.47 13.98 9.91
C THR A 186 -0.41 15.18 10.23
N GLY A 187 -1.29 15.03 11.21
CA GLY A 187 -2.23 16.07 11.65
C GLY A 187 -3.39 16.30 10.67
N GLY A 188 -3.59 15.40 9.70
CA GLY A 188 -4.64 15.49 8.71
C GLY A 188 -4.41 16.57 7.64
N ALA A 189 -3.23 17.14 7.55
CA ALA A 189 -2.87 18.10 6.52
C ALA A 189 -2.89 17.42 5.13
N VAL A 190 -3.34 18.15 4.11
CA VAL A 190 -3.35 17.67 2.73
C VAL A 190 -2.29 18.46 1.95
N ALA A 191 -1.45 17.74 1.22
CA ALA A 191 -0.41 18.31 0.40
C ALA A 191 -0.36 17.63 -0.97
N ASN A 192 -0.03 18.38 -2.03
CA ASN A 192 0.21 17.78 -3.33
C ASN A 192 1.59 17.12 -3.34
N LEU A 193 1.63 15.84 -3.70
CA LEU A 193 2.84 15.02 -3.60
C LEU A 193 3.96 15.53 -4.50
N ASP A 194 3.66 15.91 -5.74
CA ASP A 194 4.64 16.48 -6.66
C ASP A 194 5.26 17.77 -6.07
N ALA A 195 4.43 18.66 -5.55
CA ALA A 195 4.91 19.92 -4.96
C ALA A 195 5.80 19.70 -3.71
N VAL A 196 5.56 18.63 -2.93
CA VAL A 196 6.37 18.30 -1.74
C VAL A 196 7.66 17.59 -2.13
N LEU A 197 7.65 16.78 -3.20
CA LEU A 197 8.79 15.96 -3.61
C LEU A 197 9.72 16.68 -4.59
N SER A 198 9.26 17.68 -5.32
CA SER A 198 10.07 18.52 -6.21
C SER A 198 10.91 19.50 -5.41
#